data_c5929eaf31a5eea2000c5cc61a72ec03
#
_entry.id   c5929eaf31a5eea2000c5cc61a72ec03
#
_cell.length_a   1.000
_cell.length_b   1.000
_cell.length_c   1.000
_cell.angle_alpha   90.00
_cell.angle_beta   90.00
_cell.angle_gamma   90.00
#
_symmetry.space_group_name_H-M   'P 1'
#
loop_
_entity.id
_entity.type
_entity.pdbx_description
1 polymer ?
#
loop_
_entity_poly.entity_id
_entity_poly.type
_entity_poly.pdbx_seq_one_letter_code
_entity_poly.pdbx_strand_id
1 'polypeptide(L)'
;TYDIEVWLPAQNTYREISSCSNFEDFQARRLKARWRDPATGKPELVHTLNGSGLAVGRTLVALLENHQDCDGNIRVPTALRPYLGGQALITPEPYPA
;
A
#
# COMPACT_ATOMS: atom_id res chain seq x y z
N THR A 1 3.27 -12.39 -10.37
CA THR A 1 2.46 -11.49 -9.55
C THR A 1 2.66 -11.79 -8.08
N TYR A 2 2.88 -10.76 -7.31
CA TYR A 2 3.05 -10.85 -5.86
C TYR A 2 2.03 -9.96 -5.19
N ASP A 3 1.32 -10.49 -4.20
CA ASP A 3 0.29 -9.76 -3.47
C ASP A 3 0.76 -9.48 -2.05
N ILE A 4 0.48 -8.27 -1.57
CA ILE A 4 0.66 -7.90 -0.17
C ILE A 4 -0.71 -7.93 0.47
N GLU A 5 -0.86 -8.74 1.53
CA GLU A 5 -2.12 -8.90 2.24
C GLU A 5 -1.99 -8.39 3.67
N VAL A 6 -3.09 -7.92 4.23
CA VAL A 6 -3.17 -7.45 5.60
C VAL A 6 -4.22 -8.22 6.37
N TRP A 7 -3.94 -8.50 7.64
CA TRP A 7 -4.90 -9.17 8.53
C TRP A 7 -5.95 -8.17 9.03
N LEU A 8 -7.22 -8.55 8.90
CA LEU A 8 -8.36 -7.78 9.38
C LEU A 8 -9.03 -8.54 10.52
N PRO A 9 -8.77 -8.17 11.79
CA PRO A 9 -9.27 -8.93 12.95
C PRO A 9 -10.79 -9.03 13.01
N ALA A 10 -11.50 -7.94 12.70
CA ALA A 10 -12.97 -7.93 12.74
C ALA A 10 -13.58 -8.85 11.68
N GLN A 11 -12.90 -9.04 10.55
CA GLN A 11 -13.36 -9.91 9.47
C GLN A 11 -12.75 -11.31 9.54
N ASN A 12 -11.77 -11.51 10.43
CA ASN A 12 -11.03 -12.76 10.61
C ASN A 12 -10.48 -13.31 9.29
N THR A 13 -9.87 -12.45 8.48
CA THR A 13 -9.34 -12.81 7.18
C THR A 13 -8.23 -11.88 6.75
N TYR A 14 -7.45 -12.33 5.77
CA TYR A 14 -6.51 -11.50 5.05
C TYR A 14 -7.18 -10.86 3.84
N ARG A 15 -6.82 -9.62 3.55
CA ARG A 15 -7.26 -8.92 2.33
C ARG A 15 -6.05 -8.32 1.65
N GLU A 16 -6.07 -8.34 0.33
CA GLU A 16 -5.03 -7.75 -0.49
C GLU A 16 -5.08 -6.21 -0.42
N ILE A 17 -3.93 -5.59 -0.19
CA ILE A 17 -3.77 -4.13 -0.21
C ILE A 17 -2.88 -3.65 -1.33
N SER A 18 -2.08 -4.53 -1.93
CA SER A 18 -1.25 -4.22 -3.08
C SER A 18 -0.96 -5.48 -3.86
N SER A 19 -0.88 -5.35 -5.17
CA SER A 19 -0.44 -6.42 -6.06
C SER A 19 0.67 -5.88 -6.95
N CYS A 20 1.76 -6.63 -7.04
CA CYS A 20 2.90 -6.28 -7.89
C CYS A 20 3.07 -7.33 -8.97
N SER A 21 3.16 -6.87 -10.22
CA SER A 21 3.33 -7.74 -11.37
C SER A 21 4.59 -7.38 -12.14
N ASN A 22 5.34 -8.39 -12.54
CA ASN A 22 6.47 -8.24 -13.45
C ASN A 22 5.97 -8.51 -14.87
N PHE A 23 5.94 -7.48 -15.70
CA PHE A 23 5.48 -7.59 -17.08
C PHE A 23 6.62 -7.89 -18.08
N GLU A 24 7.82 -8.10 -17.56
CA GLU A 24 9.01 -8.34 -18.37
C GLU A 24 9.12 -7.25 -19.44
N ASP A 25 9.26 -7.61 -20.73
CA ASP A 25 9.38 -6.63 -21.81
C ASP A 25 8.06 -6.32 -22.52
N PHE A 26 6.94 -6.88 -22.08
CA PHE A 26 5.66 -6.74 -22.76
C PHE A 26 5.20 -5.28 -22.87
N GLN A 27 5.25 -4.53 -21.79
CA GLN A 27 4.89 -3.11 -21.79
C GLN A 27 5.95 -2.27 -22.49
N ALA A 28 7.21 -2.56 -22.25
CA ALA A 28 8.33 -1.84 -22.87
C ALA A 28 8.31 -1.98 -24.38
N ARG A 29 7.91 -3.13 -24.91
CA ARG A 29 7.78 -3.37 -26.32
C ARG A 29 6.73 -2.45 -26.95
N ARG A 30 5.60 -2.26 -26.27
CA ARG A 30 4.53 -1.35 -26.72
C ARG A 30 4.93 0.11 -26.61
N LEU A 31 5.65 0.48 -25.55
CA LEU A 31 6.12 1.84 -25.30
C LEU A 31 7.41 2.15 -26.08
N LYS A 32 8.06 1.14 -26.65
CA LYS A 32 9.39 1.24 -27.26
C LYS A 32 10.45 1.73 -26.25
N ALA A 33 10.29 1.37 -24.98
CA ALA A 33 11.23 1.74 -23.93
C ALA A 33 12.43 0.80 -23.94
N ARG A 34 13.64 1.35 -24.10
CA ARG A 34 14.87 0.59 -24.24
C ARG A 34 15.96 1.16 -23.33
N TRP A 35 16.93 0.32 -23.02
CA TRP A 35 18.14 0.71 -22.35
C TRP A 35 19.35 0.21 -23.13
N ARG A 36 20.49 0.85 -22.97
CA ARG A 36 21.72 0.41 -23.63
C ARG A 36 22.49 -0.51 -22.69
N ASP A 37 22.61 -1.77 -23.08
CA ASP A 37 23.35 -2.76 -22.31
C ASP A 37 24.85 -2.41 -22.38
N PRO A 38 25.52 -2.13 -21.26
CA PRO A 38 26.96 -1.80 -21.28
C PRO A 38 27.83 -2.99 -21.70
N ALA A 39 27.36 -4.23 -21.56
CA ALA A 39 28.11 -5.40 -21.98
C ALA A 39 28.12 -5.60 -23.49
N THR A 40 27.02 -5.29 -24.17
CA THR A 40 26.88 -5.47 -25.62
C THR A 40 26.92 -4.17 -26.41
N GLY A 41 26.67 -3.04 -25.76
CA GLY A 41 26.53 -1.74 -26.41
C GLY A 41 25.27 -1.58 -27.23
N LYS A 42 24.38 -2.57 -27.23
CA LYS A 42 23.15 -2.57 -28.03
C LYS A 42 21.96 -2.13 -27.18
N PRO A 43 20.98 -1.41 -27.79
CA PRO A 43 19.74 -1.12 -27.10
C PRO A 43 18.88 -2.38 -26.98
N GLU A 44 18.35 -2.60 -25.78
CA GLU A 44 17.46 -3.71 -25.47
C GLU A 44 16.21 -3.19 -24.77
N LEU A 45 15.09 -3.93 -24.88
CA LEU A 45 13.86 -3.57 -24.20
C LEU A 45 14.03 -3.69 -22.68
N VAL A 46 13.50 -2.71 -21.94
CA VAL A 46 13.48 -2.78 -20.48
C VAL A 46 12.38 -3.74 -20.02
N HIS A 47 12.53 -4.26 -18.80
CA HIS A 47 11.45 -4.93 -18.11
C HIS A 47 10.72 -3.93 -17.21
N THR A 48 9.44 -4.12 -17.03
CA THR A 48 8.63 -3.22 -16.19
C THR A 48 7.95 -3.96 -15.07
N LEU A 49 7.80 -3.25 -13.96
CA LEU A 49 7.04 -3.71 -12.81
C LEU A 49 5.87 -2.78 -12.58
N ASN A 50 4.75 -3.35 -12.19
CA ASN A 50 3.57 -2.57 -11.80
C ASN A 50 3.13 -2.97 -10.41
N GLY A 51 2.85 -1.98 -9.58
CA GLY A 51 2.34 -2.22 -8.24
C GLY A 51 1.64 -0.98 -7.72
N SER A 52 0.50 -1.18 -7.06
CA SER A 52 -0.13 -0.09 -6.33
C SER A 52 0.72 0.30 -5.14
N GLY A 53 0.87 1.59 -4.91
CA GLY A 53 1.43 2.12 -3.69
C GLY A 53 0.63 1.71 -2.46
N LEU A 54 -0.63 1.44 -2.63
CA LEU A 54 -1.51 0.51 -1.92
C LEU A 54 -3.00 0.90 -2.14
N ALA A 55 -3.90 -0.02 -1.79
CA ALA A 55 -5.33 0.26 -1.81
C ALA A 55 -5.67 1.12 -0.58
N VAL A 56 -5.92 2.42 -0.77
CA VAL A 56 -6.05 3.40 0.32
C VAL A 56 -7.22 3.06 1.24
N GLY A 57 -8.39 2.82 0.69
CA GLY A 57 -9.58 2.51 1.51
C GLY A 57 -9.41 1.25 2.35
N ARG A 58 -8.90 0.19 1.76
CA ARG A 58 -8.68 -1.07 2.46
C ARG A 58 -7.59 -0.97 3.52
N THR A 59 -6.53 -0.23 3.24
CA THR A 59 -5.47 0.03 4.20
C THR A 59 -5.98 0.86 5.38
N LEU A 60 -6.84 1.84 5.12
CA LEU A 60 -7.48 2.61 6.19
C LEU A 60 -8.32 1.71 7.10
N VAL A 61 -9.12 0.82 6.52
CA VAL A 61 -9.90 -0.16 7.31
C VAL A 61 -8.97 -1.01 8.18
N ALA A 62 -7.87 -1.49 7.63
CA ALA A 62 -6.90 -2.29 8.36
C ALA A 62 -6.26 -1.53 9.53
N LEU A 63 -5.93 -0.26 9.33
CA LEU A 63 -5.38 0.57 10.39
C LEU A 63 -6.39 0.78 11.53
N LEU A 64 -7.64 1.07 11.18
CA LEU A 64 -8.70 1.26 12.16
C LEU A 64 -8.97 -0.02 12.96
N GLU A 65 -9.03 -1.17 12.29
CA GLU A 65 -9.30 -2.45 12.97
C GLU A 65 -8.14 -2.90 13.85
N ASN A 66 -6.89 -2.76 13.40
CA ASN A 66 -5.73 -3.29 14.10
C ASN A 66 -5.24 -2.39 15.25
N HIS A 67 -5.59 -1.11 15.24
CA HIS A 67 -5.12 -0.14 16.22
C HIS A 67 -6.20 0.33 17.18
N GLN A 68 -7.36 -0.27 17.15
CA GLN A 68 -8.46 0.03 18.05
C GLN A 68 -8.22 -0.64 19.41
N ASP A 69 -8.41 0.11 20.50
CA ASP A 69 -8.35 -0.45 21.84
C ASP A 69 -9.75 -0.84 22.37
N CYS A 70 -9.82 -1.36 23.59
CA CYS A 70 -11.09 -1.83 24.17
C CYS A 70 -12.06 -0.70 24.51
N ASP A 71 -11.60 0.55 24.57
CA ASP A 71 -12.42 1.73 24.87
C ASP A 71 -12.91 2.43 23.59
N GLY A 72 -12.62 1.85 22.43
CA GLY A 72 -12.99 2.43 21.14
C GLY A 72 -12.04 3.51 20.64
N ASN A 73 -10.94 3.76 21.33
CA ASN A 73 -9.90 4.66 20.87
C ASN A 73 -9.07 4.00 19.77
N ILE A 74 -8.60 4.79 18.84
CA ILE A 74 -7.73 4.31 17.78
C ILE A 74 -6.35 4.92 17.98
N ARG A 75 -5.35 4.05 18.15
CA ARG A 75 -3.97 4.49 18.28
C ARG A 75 -3.43 4.86 16.92
N VAL A 76 -2.94 6.09 16.78
CA VAL A 76 -2.32 6.54 15.53
C VAL A 76 -0.90 5.97 15.44
N PRO A 77 -0.57 5.21 14.37
CA PRO A 77 0.80 4.73 14.17
C PRO A 77 1.79 5.90 14.18
N THR A 78 2.95 5.69 14.74
CA THR A 78 3.97 6.74 14.87
C THR A 78 4.30 7.37 13.50
N ALA A 79 4.35 6.57 12.45
CA ALA A 79 4.66 7.04 11.10
C ALA A 79 3.63 8.03 10.55
N LEU A 80 2.37 7.98 11.02
CA LEU A 80 1.30 8.83 10.54
C LEU A 80 1.06 10.08 11.40
N ARG A 81 1.62 10.12 12.61
CA ARG A 81 1.40 11.24 13.55
C ARG A 81 1.76 12.61 12.98
N PRO A 82 2.87 12.77 12.22
CA PRO A 82 3.20 14.06 11.64
C PRO A 82 2.14 14.59 10.67
N TYR A 83 1.42 13.69 10.00
CA TYR A 83 0.36 14.05 9.05
C TYR A 83 -0.97 14.39 9.74
N LEU A 84 -1.08 14.11 11.03
CA LEU A 84 -2.28 14.37 11.84
C LEU A 84 -1.99 15.37 12.96
N GLY A 85 -1.05 16.28 12.74
CA GLY A 85 -0.69 17.30 13.72
C GLY A 85 -0.05 16.76 14.99
N GLY A 86 0.56 15.57 14.94
CA GLY A 86 1.17 14.93 16.10
C GLY A 86 0.19 14.17 16.99
N GLN A 87 -1.07 14.04 16.58
CA GLN A 87 -2.10 13.35 17.35
C GLN A 87 -1.76 11.87 17.52
N ALA A 88 -1.76 11.38 18.76
CA ALA A 88 -1.41 10.01 19.10
C ALA A 88 -2.62 9.08 19.18
N LEU A 89 -3.80 9.62 19.44
CA LEU A 89 -5.05 8.89 19.63
C LEU A 89 -6.20 9.58 18.92
N ILE A 90 -7.08 8.77 18.31
CA ILE A 90 -8.38 9.24 17.85
C ILE A 90 -9.39 8.68 18.84
N THR A 91 -10.08 9.57 19.55
CA THR A 91 -11.05 9.20 20.57
C THR A 91 -12.47 9.34 20.05
N PRO A 92 -13.42 8.51 20.53
CA PRO A 92 -14.82 8.73 20.22
C PRO A 92 -15.27 10.10 20.77
N GLU A 93 -15.93 10.90 19.94
CA GLU A 93 -16.51 12.15 20.39
C GLU A 93 -18.00 11.93 20.66
N PRO A 94 -18.54 12.46 21.77
CA PRO A 94 -19.98 12.41 21.96
C PRO A 94 -20.68 13.24 20.89
N TYR A 95 -21.80 12.71 20.38
CA TYR A 95 -22.60 13.49 19.45
C TYR A 95 -23.06 14.78 20.13
N PRO A 96 -23.02 15.91 19.43
CA PRO A 96 -23.59 17.14 19.99
C PRO A 96 -25.07 16.93 20.30
N ALA A 97 -25.45 17.37 21.48
CA ALA A 97 -26.83 17.26 21.92
C ALA A 97 -27.78 18.12 21.10
#